data_8979a255f219be405f6d2c83079c93f0
#
_entry.id   8979a255f219be405f6d2c83079c93f0
#
_cell.length_a   1.000
_cell.length_b   1.000
_cell.length_c   1.000
_cell.angle_alpha   90.00
_cell.angle_beta   90.00
_cell.angle_gamma   90.00
#
_symmetry.space_group_name_H-M   'P 1'
#
loop_
_entity.id
_entity.type
_entity.pdbx_description
1 polymer ?
#
loop_
_entity_poly.entity_id
_entity_poly.type
_entity_poly.pdbx_seq_one_letter_code
_entity_poly.pdbx_strand_id
1 'polypeptide(L)'
;DTLSLHDALPIYYCTLIALHKPPFFEEKHRIVWREIEQVKEISEIKHPVVRAVMDHMNIQRGLEIFYQGDLPARTGLGSSSSFTVGFLNAMYALRGQMSTKEQLAAEAVYIEREVLKESVGVQDQIAASFGGLNRINIHPDGNFDVHPLTISPIRSNELKSHLMLFYTGVARNASEVAEDKIKKIPGKKAELTEMQKMVDSAT
;
A
#
# COMPACT_ATOMS: atom_id res chain seq x y z
N ASP A 1 -1.53 14.70 -6.49
CA ASP A 1 -0.74 14.98 -5.26
C ASP A 1 -1.15 13.98 -4.21
N THR A 2 -0.44 12.86 -4.18
CA THR A 2 -0.62 11.84 -3.17
C THR A 2 0.18 12.27 -1.94
N LEU A 3 -0.44 13.05 -1.05
CA LEU A 3 0.11 13.36 0.27
C LEU A 3 0.03 12.08 1.11
N SER A 4 1.06 11.28 1.03
CA SER A 4 1.22 10.13 1.92
C SER A 4 2.03 10.56 3.15
N LEU A 5 2.22 9.68 4.11
CA LEU A 5 3.24 9.83 5.16
C LEU A 5 4.62 10.22 4.58
N HIS A 6 4.83 10.03 3.29
CA HIS A 6 6.01 10.46 2.55
C HIS A 6 6.17 11.97 2.48
N ASP A 7 5.08 12.76 2.43
CA ASP A 7 5.20 14.23 2.46
C ASP A 7 5.42 14.76 3.88
N ALA A 8 4.98 14.02 4.89
CA ALA A 8 5.32 14.33 6.28
C ALA A 8 6.77 13.92 6.61
N LEU A 9 7.25 12.83 6.03
CA LEU A 9 8.61 12.31 6.17
C LEU A 9 9.03 11.78 4.79
N PRO A 10 9.86 12.49 3.99
CA PRO A 10 10.37 11.98 2.73
C PRO A 10 11.39 10.85 2.98
N ILE A 11 10.88 9.71 3.42
CA ILE A 11 11.69 8.55 3.80
C ILE A 11 11.86 7.61 2.62
N TYR A 12 10.89 7.63 1.69
CA TYR A 12 10.79 6.62 0.67
C TYR A 12 9.99 7.13 -0.54
N TYR A 13 10.57 6.99 -1.71
CA TYR A 13 9.88 7.24 -2.96
C TYR A 13 9.73 5.94 -3.75
N CYS A 14 8.60 5.78 -4.39
CA CYS A 14 8.42 4.77 -5.41
C CYS A 14 7.80 5.37 -6.65
N THR A 15 8.24 4.88 -7.80
CA THR A 15 7.69 5.25 -9.10
C THR A 15 7.04 4.03 -9.70
N LEU A 16 5.79 4.21 -10.10
CA LEU A 16 5.07 3.21 -10.87
C LEU A 16 4.60 3.85 -12.17
N ILE A 17 4.96 3.22 -13.29
CA ILE A 17 4.55 3.62 -14.63
C ILE A 17 3.80 2.44 -15.24
N ALA A 18 2.60 2.69 -15.75
CA ALA A 18 1.84 1.71 -16.50
C ALA A 18 1.46 2.28 -17.87
N LEU A 19 1.81 1.55 -18.92
CA LEU A 19 1.62 1.94 -20.31
C LEU A 19 0.88 0.84 -21.07
N HIS A 20 0.09 1.23 -22.08
CA HIS A 20 -0.42 0.27 -23.05
C HIS A 20 0.72 -0.24 -23.93
N LYS A 21 0.86 -1.56 -24.01
CA LYS A 21 1.81 -2.20 -24.92
C LYS A 21 1.13 -2.44 -26.28
N PRO A 22 1.73 -2.02 -27.40
CA PRO A 22 1.20 -2.27 -28.72
C PRO A 22 1.08 -3.76 -29.02
N PRO A 23 0.07 -4.20 -29.80
CA PRO A 23 -0.23 -5.62 -30.06
C PRO A 23 0.71 -6.28 -31.10
N PHE A 24 1.81 -5.62 -31.44
CA PHE A 24 2.76 -6.11 -32.45
C PHE A 24 3.84 -7.05 -31.90
N PHE A 25 3.87 -7.22 -30.58
CA PHE A 25 4.84 -8.07 -29.91
C PHE A 25 4.23 -9.41 -29.55
N GLU A 26 5.06 -10.46 -29.55
CA GLU A 26 4.61 -11.81 -29.21
C GLU A 26 4.17 -11.88 -27.74
N GLU A 27 4.95 -11.27 -26.83
CA GLU A 27 4.57 -11.14 -25.42
C GLU A 27 3.64 -9.96 -25.22
N LYS A 28 2.50 -10.23 -24.62
CA LYS A 28 1.45 -9.25 -24.40
C LYS A 28 1.77 -8.29 -23.25
N HIS A 29 2.43 -8.79 -22.20
CA HIS A 29 2.74 -8.01 -21.01
C HIS A 29 4.23 -7.98 -20.73
N ARG A 30 4.72 -6.84 -20.23
CA ARG A 30 6.06 -6.68 -19.72
C ARG A 30 6.03 -6.01 -18.35
N ILE A 31 6.57 -6.68 -17.33
CA ILE A 31 6.62 -6.20 -15.96
C ILE A 31 8.09 -6.07 -15.55
N VAL A 32 8.49 -4.87 -15.15
CA VAL A 32 9.84 -4.54 -14.71
C VAL A 32 9.81 -4.12 -13.25
N TRP A 33 10.41 -4.94 -12.42
CA TRP A 33 10.59 -4.70 -11.00
C TRP A 33 12.03 -5.16 -10.64
N ARG A 34 12.26 -5.94 -9.57
CA ARG A 34 13.57 -6.59 -9.36
C ARG A 34 13.90 -7.63 -10.44
N GLU A 35 12.91 -8.11 -11.15
CA GLU A 35 13.00 -9.04 -12.27
C GLU A 35 12.31 -8.41 -13.49
N ILE A 36 12.63 -8.91 -14.68
CA ILE A 36 11.92 -8.55 -15.92
C ILE A 36 11.12 -9.76 -16.34
N GLU A 37 9.81 -9.58 -16.40
CA GLU A 37 8.88 -10.59 -16.88
C GLU A 37 8.33 -10.17 -18.25
N GLN A 38 8.30 -11.09 -19.20
CA GLN A 38 7.66 -10.91 -20.51
C GLN A 38 6.78 -12.13 -20.73
N VAL A 39 5.45 -11.91 -20.76
CA VAL A 39 4.47 -12.99 -20.74
C VAL A 39 3.32 -12.71 -21.70
N LYS A 40 2.66 -13.78 -22.15
CA LYS A 40 1.47 -13.70 -23.03
C LYS A 40 0.19 -13.55 -22.23
N GLU A 41 0.09 -14.27 -21.13
CA GLU A 41 -1.14 -14.31 -20.32
C GLU A 41 -0.91 -13.77 -18.90
N ILE A 42 -1.95 -13.19 -18.31
CA ILE A 42 -1.90 -12.65 -16.93
C ILE A 42 -1.53 -13.74 -15.92
N SER A 43 -1.99 -14.99 -16.16
CA SER A 43 -1.71 -16.13 -15.28
C SER A 43 -0.22 -16.48 -15.16
N GLU A 44 0.58 -16.11 -16.15
CA GLU A 44 2.03 -16.35 -16.20
C GLU A 44 2.82 -15.31 -15.38
N ILE A 45 2.19 -14.18 -15.00
CA ILE A 45 2.85 -13.12 -14.24
C ILE A 45 3.23 -13.64 -12.85
N LYS A 46 4.51 -13.54 -12.50
CA LYS A 46 5.04 -13.97 -11.20
C LYS A 46 4.75 -12.96 -10.10
N HIS A 47 4.77 -11.64 -10.43
CA HIS A 47 4.50 -10.61 -9.43
C HIS A 47 3.05 -10.72 -8.92
N PRO A 48 2.83 -11.11 -7.64
CA PRO A 48 1.52 -11.53 -7.17
C PRO A 48 0.49 -10.41 -7.23
N VAL A 49 0.84 -9.21 -6.80
CA VAL A 49 -0.08 -8.07 -6.81
C VAL A 49 -0.43 -7.64 -8.23
N VAL A 50 0.54 -7.62 -9.16
CA VAL A 50 0.27 -7.27 -10.57
C VAL A 50 -0.72 -8.25 -11.16
N ARG A 51 -0.48 -9.55 -10.98
CA ARG A 51 -1.40 -10.59 -11.45
C ARG A 51 -2.79 -10.44 -10.86
N ALA A 52 -2.88 -10.28 -9.53
CA ALA A 52 -4.16 -10.17 -8.83
C ALA A 52 -4.97 -8.94 -9.28
N VAL A 53 -4.35 -7.78 -9.38
CA VAL A 53 -5.03 -6.54 -9.81
C VAL A 53 -5.45 -6.62 -11.28
N MET A 54 -4.58 -7.12 -12.17
CA MET A 54 -4.92 -7.24 -13.59
C MET A 54 -6.06 -8.21 -13.82
N ASP A 55 -6.10 -9.32 -13.09
CA ASP A 55 -7.17 -10.31 -13.15
C ASP A 55 -8.47 -9.73 -12.57
N HIS A 56 -8.42 -9.16 -11.37
CA HIS A 56 -9.55 -8.51 -10.71
C HIS A 56 -10.20 -7.43 -11.59
N MET A 57 -9.40 -6.61 -12.23
CA MET A 57 -9.86 -5.55 -13.11
C MET A 57 -10.15 -6.05 -14.54
N ASN A 58 -10.00 -7.33 -14.84
CA ASN A 58 -10.24 -7.93 -16.16
C ASN A 58 -9.49 -7.16 -17.28
N ILE A 59 -8.19 -7.02 -17.15
CA ILE A 59 -7.37 -6.29 -18.12
C ILE A 59 -7.18 -7.13 -19.39
N GLN A 60 -7.71 -6.64 -20.52
CA GLN A 60 -7.63 -7.34 -21.78
C GLN A 60 -6.50 -6.87 -22.71
N ARG A 61 -6.01 -5.65 -22.50
CA ARG A 61 -4.95 -5.05 -23.32
C ARG A 61 -3.56 -5.36 -22.75
N GLY A 62 -2.58 -5.44 -23.66
CA GLY A 62 -1.19 -5.55 -23.27
C GLY A 62 -0.70 -4.34 -22.48
N LEU A 63 0.08 -4.58 -21.44
CA LEU A 63 0.65 -3.54 -20.58
C LEU A 63 2.14 -3.67 -20.43
N GLU A 64 2.81 -2.53 -20.36
CA GLU A 64 4.15 -2.40 -19.78
C GLU A 64 4.05 -1.72 -18.42
N ILE A 65 4.62 -2.34 -17.40
CA ILE A 65 4.57 -1.89 -16.01
C ILE A 65 6.00 -1.78 -15.52
N PHE A 66 6.37 -0.61 -15.01
CA PHE A 66 7.67 -0.35 -14.42
C PHE A 66 7.47 0.07 -12.97
N TYR A 67 8.16 -0.59 -12.08
CA TYR A 67 8.17 -0.26 -10.65
C TYR A 67 9.59 -0.12 -10.15
N GLN A 68 9.87 0.99 -9.51
CA GLN A 68 11.13 1.28 -8.85
C GLN A 68 10.85 1.92 -7.49
N GLY A 69 11.54 1.46 -6.46
CA GLY A 69 11.48 2.03 -5.13
C GLY A 69 12.89 2.29 -4.59
N ASP A 70 13.02 3.32 -3.76
CA ASP A 70 14.29 3.72 -3.15
C ASP A 70 14.74 2.75 -2.05
N LEU A 71 13.78 2.06 -1.43
CA LEU A 71 14.05 1.08 -0.37
C LEU A 71 13.73 -0.33 -0.82
N PRO A 72 14.46 -1.31 -0.31
CA PRO A 72 14.15 -2.72 -0.55
C PRO A 72 12.72 -3.06 -0.09
N ALA A 73 12.09 -4.00 -0.77
CA ALA A 73 10.82 -4.56 -0.31
C ALA A 73 10.98 -5.22 1.08
N ARG A 74 9.88 -5.36 1.81
CA ARG A 74 9.82 -6.02 3.13
C ARG A 74 10.57 -5.28 4.25
N THR A 75 10.61 -3.96 4.18
CA THR A 75 11.19 -3.11 5.23
C THR A 75 10.21 -2.77 6.35
N GLY A 76 8.93 -3.15 6.22
CA GLY A 76 7.88 -2.80 7.19
C GLY A 76 7.35 -1.38 7.07
N LEU A 77 7.59 -0.71 5.93
CA LEU A 77 7.17 0.66 5.65
C LEU A 77 5.94 0.74 4.72
N GLY A 78 5.13 -0.31 4.65
CA GLY A 78 3.91 -0.33 3.84
C GLY A 78 4.15 -0.35 2.32
N SER A 79 5.35 -0.75 1.86
CA SER A 79 5.71 -0.71 0.43
C SER A 79 4.80 -1.58 -0.45
N SER A 80 4.32 -2.72 0.06
CA SER A 80 3.40 -3.59 -0.66
C SER A 80 2.06 -2.89 -0.89
N SER A 81 1.47 -2.38 0.19
CA SER A 81 0.17 -1.70 0.13
C SER A 81 0.23 -0.40 -0.68
N SER A 82 1.32 0.35 -0.57
CA SER A 82 1.55 1.53 -1.42
C SER A 82 1.62 1.16 -2.90
N PHE A 83 2.27 0.03 -3.22
CA PHE A 83 2.29 -0.48 -4.59
C PHE A 83 0.89 -0.90 -5.05
N THR A 84 0.14 -1.64 -4.24
CA THR A 84 -1.22 -2.10 -4.57
C THR A 84 -2.14 -0.92 -4.86
N VAL A 85 -2.16 0.08 -3.98
CA VAL A 85 -2.97 1.30 -4.14
C VAL A 85 -2.54 2.09 -5.38
N GLY A 86 -1.23 2.31 -5.56
CA GLY A 86 -0.70 3.02 -6.73
C GLY A 86 -1.01 2.31 -8.04
N PHE A 87 -0.94 0.98 -8.05
CA PHE A 87 -1.23 0.19 -9.24
C PHE A 87 -2.73 0.19 -9.59
N LEU A 88 -3.62 0.03 -8.60
CA LEU A 88 -5.06 0.20 -8.79
C LEU A 88 -5.38 1.57 -9.38
N ASN A 89 -4.83 2.63 -8.79
CA ASN A 89 -5.05 4.00 -9.28
C ASN A 89 -4.56 4.18 -10.73
N ALA A 90 -3.39 3.64 -11.07
CA ALA A 90 -2.87 3.67 -12.43
C ALA A 90 -3.77 2.91 -13.42
N MET A 91 -4.35 1.78 -13.00
CA MET A 91 -5.27 1.00 -13.84
C MET A 91 -6.59 1.74 -14.07
N TYR A 92 -7.13 2.41 -13.04
CA TYR A 92 -8.28 3.29 -13.20
C TYR A 92 -7.99 4.43 -14.19
N ALA A 93 -6.83 5.10 -14.03
CA ALA A 93 -6.42 6.17 -14.93
C ALA A 93 -6.26 5.70 -16.39
N LEU A 94 -5.69 4.51 -16.62
CA LEU A 94 -5.61 3.91 -17.97
C LEU A 94 -6.97 3.62 -18.60
N ARG A 95 -8.01 3.44 -17.78
CA ARG A 95 -9.41 3.28 -18.23
C ARG A 95 -10.14 4.62 -18.40
N GLY A 96 -9.49 5.75 -18.12
CA GLY A 96 -10.13 7.06 -18.10
C GLY A 96 -11.12 7.23 -16.95
N GLN A 97 -10.94 6.50 -15.86
CA GLN A 97 -11.77 6.53 -14.66
C GLN A 97 -11.01 7.16 -13.51
N MET A 98 -11.72 7.84 -12.62
CA MET A 98 -11.19 8.31 -11.34
C MET A 98 -11.84 7.50 -10.23
N SER A 99 -11.01 6.91 -9.37
CA SER A 99 -11.44 6.26 -8.14
C SER A 99 -11.38 7.23 -6.97
N THR A 100 -12.24 7.03 -5.97
CA THR A 100 -12.11 7.76 -4.69
C THR A 100 -11.00 7.14 -3.85
N LYS A 101 -10.53 7.88 -2.84
CA LYS A 101 -9.53 7.38 -1.88
C LYS A 101 -10.06 6.19 -1.09
N GLU A 102 -11.33 6.25 -0.70
CA GLU A 102 -12.04 5.18 0.00
C GLU A 102 -12.12 3.91 -0.85
N GLN A 103 -12.46 4.07 -2.12
CA GLN A 103 -12.52 2.96 -3.07
C GLN A 103 -11.14 2.30 -3.23
N LEU A 104 -10.09 3.09 -3.44
CA LEU A 104 -8.72 2.57 -3.55
C LEU A 104 -8.29 1.81 -2.29
N ALA A 105 -8.59 2.36 -1.11
CA ALA A 105 -8.27 1.71 0.16
C ALA A 105 -9.01 0.37 0.29
N ALA A 106 -10.32 0.36 0.05
CA ALA A 106 -11.15 -0.84 0.18
C ALA A 106 -10.73 -1.93 -0.82
N GLU A 107 -10.47 -1.56 -2.08
CA GLU A 107 -10.01 -2.52 -3.08
C GLU A 107 -8.61 -3.06 -2.80
N ALA A 108 -7.69 -2.21 -2.33
CA ALA A 108 -6.36 -2.66 -1.95
C ALA A 108 -6.41 -3.67 -0.79
N VAL A 109 -7.23 -3.39 0.23
CA VAL A 109 -7.50 -4.34 1.33
C VAL A 109 -8.08 -5.65 0.80
N TYR A 110 -9.05 -5.59 -0.10
CA TYR A 110 -9.65 -6.77 -0.71
C TYR A 110 -8.62 -7.60 -1.50
N ILE A 111 -7.80 -6.95 -2.33
CA ILE A 111 -6.74 -7.64 -3.10
C ILE A 111 -5.75 -8.34 -2.16
N GLU A 112 -5.26 -7.65 -1.15
CA GLU A 112 -4.23 -8.22 -0.26
C GLU A 112 -4.82 -9.32 0.64
N ARG A 113 -5.99 -9.11 1.23
CA ARG A 113 -6.57 -10.05 2.20
C ARG A 113 -7.34 -11.20 1.55
N GLU A 114 -8.17 -10.89 0.57
CA GLU A 114 -9.10 -11.88 0.01
C GLU A 114 -8.55 -12.59 -1.23
N VAL A 115 -7.84 -11.88 -2.09
CA VAL A 115 -7.27 -12.47 -3.31
C VAL A 115 -5.92 -13.11 -3.03
N LEU A 116 -5.00 -12.38 -2.41
CA LEU A 116 -3.65 -12.86 -2.10
C LEU A 116 -3.57 -13.66 -0.79
N LYS A 117 -4.63 -13.61 0.06
CA LYS A 117 -4.70 -14.30 1.36
C LYS A 117 -3.58 -13.90 2.32
N GLU A 118 -3.14 -12.65 2.25
CA GLU A 118 -2.12 -12.14 3.14
C GLU A 118 -2.72 -11.75 4.51
N SER A 119 -2.02 -12.09 5.58
CA SER A 119 -2.39 -11.69 6.94
C SER A 119 -1.92 -10.25 7.21
N VAL A 120 -2.65 -9.27 6.68
CA VAL A 120 -2.33 -7.84 6.81
C VAL A 120 -3.45 -7.06 7.47
N GLY A 121 -3.08 -5.94 8.11
CA GLY A 121 -4.04 -4.95 8.59
C GLY A 121 -4.67 -4.16 7.45
N VAL A 122 -5.37 -3.07 7.79
CA VAL A 122 -5.97 -2.15 6.80
C VAL A 122 -5.29 -0.77 6.82
N GLN A 123 -4.38 -0.56 7.76
CA GLN A 123 -3.78 0.74 8.02
C GLN A 123 -2.94 1.25 6.85
N ASP A 124 -2.08 0.39 6.29
CA ASP A 124 -1.13 0.77 5.25
C ASP A 124 -1.84 1.14 3.94
N GLN A 125 -2.90 0.39 3.58
CA GLN A 125 -3.72 0.66 2.40
C GLN A 125 -4.48 1.98 2.53
N ILE A 126 -5.06 2.25 3.71
CA ILE A 126 -5.75 3.52 4.00
C ILE A 126 -4.73 4.67 3.95
N ALA A 127 -3.60 4.55 4.64
CA ALA A 127 -2.57 5.58 4.65
C ALA A 127 -2.05 5.89 3.23
N ALA A 128 -1.80 4.87 2.41
CA ALA A 128 -1.35 5.02 1.03
C ALA A 128 -2.40 5.68 0.13
N SER A 129 -3.69 5.41 0.35
CA SER A 129 -4.78 5.97 -0.45
C SER A 129 -5.08 7.42 -0.11
N PHE A 130 -5.07 7.77 1.17
CA PHE A 130 -5.42 9.11 1.63
C PHE A 130 -4.24 10.09 1.60
N GLY A 131 -3.06 9.59 1.94
CA GLY A 131 -1.86 10.43 2.07
C GLY A 131 -1.97 11.44 3.21
N GLY A 132 -0.90 12.15 3.50
CA GLY A 132 -0.85 13.20 4.53
C GLY A 132 -0.84 12.65 5.96
N LEU A 133 -1.01 13.55 6.92
CA LEU A 133 -1.10 13.23 8.34
C LEU A 133 -2.56 13.08 8.73
N ASN A 134 -2.98 11.88 9.11
CA ASN A 134 -4.38 11.56 9.37
C ASN A 134 -4.54 10.84 10.72
N ARG A 135 -5.68 11.11 11.35
CA ARG A 135 -6.26 10.22 12.35
C ARG A 135 -7.18 9.23 11.60
N ILE A 136 -6.91 7.94 11.76
CA ILE A 136 -7.70 6.87 11.14
C ILE A 136 -8.45 6.12 12.25
N ASN A 137 -9.77 6.15 12.22
CA ASN A 137 -10.62 5.37 13.12
C ASN A 137 -11.07 4.12 12.35
N ILE A 138 -10.78 2.95 12.90
CA ILE A 138 -11.18 1.66 12.32
C ILE A 138 -12.27 1.07 13.22
N HIS A 139 -13.43 0.77 12.62
CA HIS A 139 -14.59 0.27 13.33
C HIS A 139 -14.63 -1.28 13.35
N PRO A 140 -15.32 -1.88 14.33
CA PRO A 140 -15.45 -3.34 14.45
C PRO A 140 -16.11 -4.02 13.26
N ASP A 141 -16.92 -3.29 12.50
CA ASP A 141 -17.60 -3.76 11.27
C ASP A 141 -16.68 -3.73 10.02
N GLY A 142 -15.44 -3.25 10.19
CA GLY A 142 -14.47 -3.13 9.10
C GLY A 142 -14.52 -1.79 8.35
N ASN A 143 -15.48 -0.92 8.65
CA ASN A 143 -15.51 0.45 8.14
C ASN A 143 -14.40 1.29 8.78
N PHE A 144 -14.07 2.42 8.16
CA PHE A 144 -13.09 3.36 8.68
C PHE A 144 -13.44 4.80 8.35
N ASP A 145 -13.03 5.71 9.23
CA ASP A 145 -13.09 7.14 9.02
C ASP A 145 -11.69 7.72 9.00
N VAL A 146 -11.43 8.64 8.08
CA VAL A 146 -10.14 9.33 7.97
C VAL A 146 -10.33 10.81 8.21
N HIS A 147 -9.68 11.32 9.24
CA HIS A 147 -9.71 12.74 9.61
C HIS A 147 -8.33 13.36 9.37
N PRO A 148 -8.18 14.22 8.36
CA PRO A 148 -6.92 14.92 8.14
C PRO A 148 -6.58 15.83 9.33
N LEU A 149 -5.35 15.73 9.81
CA LEU A 149 -4.84 16.61 10.86
C LEU A 149 -4.25 17.87 10.21
N THR A 150 -4.96 18.98 10.36
CA THR A 150 -4.51 20.26 9.83
C THR A 150 -3.50 20.90 10.77
N ILE A 151 -2.23 20.81 10.42
CA ILE A 151 -1.12 21.48 11.15
C ILE A 151 -0.40 22.45 10.23
N SER A 152 0.17 23.52 10.81
CA SER A 152 0.93 24.48 10.02
C SER A 152 2.23 23.83 9.46
N PRO A 153 2.76 24.34 8.32
CA PRO A 153 4.04 23.87 7.80
C PRO A 153 5.19 23.97 8.83
N ILE A 154 5.17 25.01 9.67
CA ILE A 154 6.16 25.20 10.75
C ILE A 154 6.07 24.01 11.73
N ARG A 155 4.88 23.70 12.20
CA ARG A 155 4.66 22.59 13.15
C ARG A 155 4.99 21.23 12.53
N SER A 156 4.66 21.04 11.25
CA SER A 156 5.05 19.83 10.50
C SER A 156 6.57 19.66 10.41
N ASN A 157 7.30 20.75 10.12
CA ASN A 157 8.75 20.71 10.06
C ASN A 157 9.38 20.50 11.43
N GLU A 158 8.82 21.08 12.49
CA GLU A 158 9.22 20.84 13.86
C GLU A 158 9.08 19.37 14.22
N LEU A 159 7.92 18.76 13.95
CA LEU A 159 7.72 17.32 14.16
C LEU A 159 8.76 16.49 13.40
N LYS A 160 8.99 16.78 12.13
CA LYS A 160 10.00 16.08 11.32
C LYS A 160 11.41 16.16 11.93
N SER A 161 11.78 17.32 12.45
CA SER A 161 13.11 17.52 13.06
C SER A 161 13.34 16.73 14.35
N HIS A 162 12.27 16.25 14.99
CA HIS A 162 12.32 15.41 16.20
C HIS A 162 12.25 13.91 15.90
N LEU A 163 12.14 13.52 14.62
CA LEU A 163 12.06 12.13 14.22
C LEU A 163 13.34 11.69 13.51
N MET A 164 13.80 10.48 13.83
CA MET A 164 14.92 9.81 13.15
C MET A 164 14.48 8.42 12.71
N LEU A 165 14.76 8.07 11.46
CA LEU A 165 14.54 6.72 10.94
C LEU A 165 15.84 5.93 10.96
N PHE A 166 15.82 4.75 11.58
CA PHE A 166 16.93 3.81 11.58
C PHE A 166 16.55 2.55 10.79
N TYR A 167 17.25 2.32 9.70
CA TYR A 167 17.12 1.07 8.96
C TYR A 167 17.86 -0.06 9.68
N THR A 168 17.13 -1.09 10.09
CA THR A 168 17.70 -2.20 10.88
C THR A 168 18.45 -3.24 10.03
N GLY A 169 18.37 -3.16 8.71
CA GLY A 169 18.97 -4.16 7.81
C GLY A 169 18.25 -5.51 7.77
N VAL A 170 17.18 -5.67 8.52
CA VAL A 170 16.41 -6.94 8.60
C VAL A 170 15.15 -6.86 7.76
N ALA A 171 15.14 -7.62 6.67
CA ALA A 171 13.90 -7.83 5.91
C ALA A 171 13.00 -8.82 6.66
N ARG A 172 11.72 -8.49 6.84
CA ARG A 172 10.73 -9.35 7.48
C ARG A 172 9.53 -9.54 6.56
N ASN A 173 8.96 -10.75 6.59
CA ASN A 173 7.68 -10.98 5.98
C ASN A 173 6.59 -10.43 6.92
N ALA A 174 5.92 -9.34 6.50
CA ALA A 174 4.90 -8.68 7.31
C ALA A 174 3.73 -9.62 7.65
N SER A 175 3.35 -10.51 6.72
CA SER A 175 2.27 -11.47 6.91
C SER A 175 2.58 -12.48 8.02
N GLU A 176 3.78 -13.04 8.07
CA GLU A 176 4.19 -13.98 9.13
C GLU A 176 4.19 -13.31 10.51
N VAL A 177 4.70 -12.07 10.59
CA VAL A 177 4.70 -11.29 11.84
C VAL A 177 3.27 -10.96 12.28
N ALA A 178 2.38 -10.65 11.34
CA ALA A 178 0.98 -10.35 11.63
C ALA A 178 0.23 -11.59 12.13
N GLU A 179 0.44 -12.76 11.53
CA GLU A 179 -0.14 -14.02 12.02
C GLU A 179 0.23 -14.32 13.47
N ASP A 180 1.50 -14.18 13.81
CA ASP A 180 1.97 -14.41 15.17
C ASP A 180 1.37 -13.41 16.18
N LYS A 181 1.22 -12.15 15.78
CA LYS A 181 0.50 -11.14 16.58
C LYS A 181 -0.97 -11.51 16.76
N ILE A 182 -1.68 -11.85 15.69
CA ILE A 182 -3.11 -12.22 15.73
C ILE A 182 -3.34 -13.36 16.69
N LYS A 183 -2.52 -14.40 16.67
CA LYS A 183 -2.58 -15.54 17.59
C LYS A 183 -2.43 -15.13 19.07
N LYS A 184 -1.70 -14.05 19.35
CA LYS A 184 -1.42 -13.54 20.70
C LYS A 184 -2.45 -12.53 21.21
N ILE A 185 -3.30 -11.97 20.36
CA ILE A 185 -4.32 -10.94 20.71
C ILE A 185 -5.18 -11.35 21.91
N PRO A 186 -5.75 -12.57 22.00
CA PRO A 186 -6.62 -12.94 23.11
C PRO A 186 -5.96 -12.81 24.49
N GLY A 187 -4.65 -13.03 24.55
CA GLY A 187 -3.87 -12.91 25.80
C GLY A 187 -3.33 -11.49 26.09
N LYS A 188 -3.60 -10.50 25.21
CA LYS A 188 -3.01 -9.17 25.25
C LYS A 188 -4.04 -8.03 25.44
N LYS A 189 -5.18 -8.36 26.05
CA LYS A 189 -6.29 -7.40 26.20
C LYS A 189 -5.91 -6.18 27.04
N ALA A 190 -5.11 -6.34 28.09
CA ALA A 190 -4.69 -5.23 28.96
C ALA A 190 -3.77 -4.25 28.20
N GLU A 191 -2.78 -4.79 27.47
CA GLU A 191 -1.85 -3.99 26.66
C GLU A 191 -2.59 -3.24 25.53
N LEU A 192 -3.53 -3.90 24.86
CA LEU A 192 -4.36 -3.26 23.83
C LEU A 192 -5.22 -2.13 24.38
N THR A 193 -5.79 -2.31 25.58
CA THR A 193 -6.56 -1.24 26.25
C THR A 193 -5.66 -0.05 26.59
N GLU A 194 -4.43 -0.30 27.03
CA GLU A 194 -3.48 0.79 27.32
C GLU A 194 -3.05 1.51 26.04
N MET A 195 -2.79 0.78 24.95
CA MET A 195 -2.52 1.38 23.63
C MET A 195 -3.69 2.27 23.17
N GLN A 196 -4.94 1.85 23.38
CA GLN A 196 -6.11 2.68 23.04
C GLN A 196 -6.12 3.99 23.83
N LYS A 197 -5.85 3.96 25.12
CA LYS A 197 -5.74 5.19 25.94
C LYS A 197 -4.64 6.13 25.45
N MET A 198 -3.50 5.58 24.99
CA MET A 198 -2.44 6.40 24.40
C MET A 198 -2.90 7.12 23.14
N VAL A 199 -3.67 6.45 22.27
CA VAL A 199 -4.26 7.08 21.09
C VAL A 199 -5.22 8.19 21.48
N ASP A 200 -6.12 7.94 22.46
CA ASP A 200 -7.08 8.93 22.92
C ASP A 200 -6.41 10.17 23.54
N SER A 201 -5.25 9.99 24.18
CA SER A 201 -4.48 11.11 24.76
C SER A 201 -3.63 11.87 23.74
N ALA A 202 -3.36 11.30 22.58
CA ALA A 202 -2.57 11.91 21.51
C ALA A 202 -3.42 12.76 20.55
N THR A 203 -4.73 12.67 20.65
CA THR A 203 -5.72 13.37 19.79
C THR A 203 -6.52 14.40 20.54
#